data_6f4cd17c8457a4678db392a49d0489dc
#
_entry.id   6f4cd17c8457a4678db392a49d0489dc
#
_cell.length_a   1.000
_cell.length_b   1.000
_cell.length_c   1.000
_cell.angle_alpha   90.00
_cell.angle_beta   90.00
_cell.angle_gamma   90.00
#
_symmetry.space_group_name_H-M   'P 1'
#
loop_
_entity.id
_entity.type
_entity.pdbx_description
1 polymer ?
#
loop_
_entity_poly.entity_id
_entity_poly.type
_entity_poly.pdbx_seq_one_letter_code
_entity_poly.pdbx_strand_id
1 'polypeptide(L)'
;DGSSSDRDSSVTGTETWQFQFTVNIKPTMQLCTPSVQQGSVAAVRVGPTLSGEAPAIKTALQTPGFVQAANGWICYLPIPWNESTGNVTLTVTADGYTEDMTLSIRAASYTYKDYSKTSQMISPYIGESDAPAAVTKVLSTTDDSIEWAVGGFVQPFLDSFDTPLIYGMTEYAGRARSERSTNYGYGGRTATN
;
A
#
# COMPACT_ATOMS: atom_id res chain seq x y z
N ASP A 1 65.92 26.24 -60.69
CA ASP A 1 65.99 25.90 -59.27
C ASP A 1 64.57 25.95 -58.75
N GLY A 2 63.96 24.77 -58.70
CA GLY A 2 62.65 24.60 -58.15
C GLY A 2 62.74 24.09 -56.75
N SER A 3 62.46 24.93 -55.77
CA SER A 3 62.32 24.58 -54.37
C SER A 3 60.87 24.08 -54.17
N SER A 4 60.71 22.76 -54.09
CA SER A 4 59.51 22.09 -53.64
C SER A 4 59.45 22.23 -52.11
N SER A 5 58.58 23.06 -51.60
CA SER A 5 58.26 23.05 -50.17
C SER A 5 57.21 21.97 -49.88
N ASP A 6 57.67 20.83 -49.40
CA ASP A 6 56.82 19.81 -48.79
C ASP A 6 56.12 20.45 -47.60
N ARG A 7 54.81 20.67 -47.72
CA ARG A 7 53.94 20.90 -46.61
C ARG A 7 53.46 19.55 -46.07
N ASP A 8 54.26 18.98 -45.22
CA ASP A 8 53.76 17.90 -44.39
C ASP A 8 52.92 18.51 -43.26
N SER A 9 51.62 18.57 -43.52
CA SER A 9 50.66 18.97 -42.51
C SER A 9 49.94 17.73 -42.00
N SER A 10 50.68 16.86 -41.30
CA SER A 10 50.06 15.81 -40.49
C SER A 10 49.42 16.49 -39.26
N VAL A 11 48.18 16.93 -39.39
CA VAL A 11 47.37 17.29 -38.23
C VAL A 11 46.95 16.01 -37.55
N THR A 12 47.76 15.52 -36.64
CA THR A 12 47.45 14.41 -35.72
C THR A 12 46.99 15.00 -34.39
N GLY A 13 45.87 15.63 -34.36
CA GLY A 13 45.24 16.07 -33.14
C GLY A 13 43.91 15.38 -32.95
N THR A 14 43.77 14.60 -31.91
CA THR A 14 42.44 14.11 -31.47
C THR A 14 41.86 15.18 -30.60
N GLU A 15 40.84 15.88 -31.08
CA GLU A 15 40.04 16.81 -30.27
C GLU A 15 38.96 16.00 -29.58
N THR A 16 38.95 16.06 -28.28
CA THR A 16 37.87 15.42 -27.47
C THR A 16 36.93 16.51 -27.01
N TRP A 17 35.70 16.43 -27.44
CA TRP A 17 34.61 17.31 -27.01
C TRP A 17 33.82 16.62 -25.92
N GLN A 18 33.69 17.22 -24.74
CA GLN A 18 32.80 16.81 -23.70
C GLN A 18 31.55 17.67 -23.70
N PHE A 19 30.40 17.03 -23.80
CA PHE A 19 29.12 17.67 -23.66
C PHE A 19 28.51 17.25 -22.33
N GLN A 20 28.14 18.20 -21.51
CA GLN A 20 27.36 17.95 -20.30
C GLN A 20 25.93 18.41 -20.55
N PHE A 21 24.99 17.52 -20.31
CA PHE A 21 23.57 17.86 -20.36
C PHE A 21 22.88 17.34 -19.11
N THR A 22 21.88 18.07 -18.65
CA THR A 22 21.05 17.68 -17.52
C THR A 22 19.78 17.05 -18.06
N VAL A 23 19.50 15.81 -17.62
CA VAL A 23 18.24 15.13 -17.93
C VAL A 23 17.28 15.43 -16.78
N ASN A 24 16.14 16.03 -17.11
CA ASN A 24 15.09 16.38 -16.17
C ASN A 24 13.82 15.65 -16.62
N ILE A 25 13.53 14.51 -16.00
CA ILE A 25 12.33 13.71 -16.30
C ILE A 25 11.48 13.68 -15.03
N LYS A 26 10.26 14.20 -15.12
CA LYS A 26 9.28 14.09 -14.03
C LYS A 26 8.79 12.64 -13.97
N PRO A 27 8.93 11.92 -12.84
CA PRO A 27 8.32 10.60 -12.67
C PRO A 27 6.81 10.69 -12.80
N THR A 28 6.19 9.67 -13.36
CA THR A 28 4.72 9.56 -13.33
C THR A 28 4.27 9.27 -11.91
N MET A 29 3.26 9.99 -11.44
CA MET A 29 2.64 9.80 -10.13
C MET A 29 1.17 9.54 -10.33
N GLN A 30 0.63 8.47 -9.73
CA GLN A 30 -0.74 8.05 -9.97
C GLN A 30 -1.40 7.52 -8.69
N LEU A 31 -2.55 8.08 -8.36
CA LEU A 31 -3.48 7.48 -7.41
C LEU A 31 -4.30 6.41 -8.14
N CYS A 32 -4.04 5.13 -7.83
CA CYS A 32 -4.65 3.99 -8.53
C CYS A 32 -6.16 3.92 -8.32
N THR A 33 -6.62 4.33 -7.14
CA THR A 33 -8.04 4.30 -6.77
C THR A 33 -8.41 5.63 -6.13
N PRO A 34 -8.98 6.58 -6.88
CA PRO A 34 -9.27 7.92 -6.35
C PRO A 34 -10.42 7.94 -5.32
N SER A 35 -11.18 6.85 -5.19
CA SER A 35 -12.24 6.70 -4.21
C SER A 35 -12.26 5.28 -3.64
N VAL A 36 -12.23 5.19 -2.31
CA VAL A 36 -12.26 3.92 -1.56
C VAL A 36 -13.31 3.97 -0.46
N GLN A 37 -13.68 2.83 0.07
CA GLN A 37 -14.50 2.74 1.28
C GLN A 37 -13.63 2.58 2.53
N GLN A 38 -14.18 2.94 3.69
CA GLN A 38 -13.63 2.54 4.99
C GLN A 38 -13.38 1.03 5.00
N GLY A 39 -12.30 0.58 5.63
CA GLY A 39 -11.91 -0.83 5.68
C GLY A 39 -11.24 -1.36 4.41
N SER A 40 -10.91 -0.49 3.45
CA SER A 40 -10.25 -0.85 2.19
C SER A 40 -8.79 -0.42 2.17
N VAL A 41 -8.15 -0.59 1.02
CA VAL A 41 -6.78 -0.14 0.78
C VAL A 41 -6.77 0.73 -0.48
N ALA A 42 -6.16 1.90 -0.41
CA ALA A 42 -5.80 2.69 -1.58
C ALA A 42 -4.35 2.43 -1.96
N ALA A 43 -3.98 2.72 -3.21
CA ALA A 43 -2.60 2.60 -3.65
C ALA A 43 -2.17 3.82 -4.49
N VAL A 44 -0.93 4.23 -4.27
CA VAL A 44 -0.24 5.24 -5.07
C VAL A 44 0.93 4.58 -5.78
N ARG A 45 1.03 4.76 -7.09
CA ARG A 45 2.18 4.33 -7.89
C ARG A 45 2.99 5.53 -8.34
N VAL A 46 4.30 5.35 -8.30
CA VAL A 46 5.28 6.29 -8.86
C VAL A 46 6.15 5.52 -9.84
N GLY A 47 6.35 6.06 -11.04
CA GLY A 47 7.25 5.48 -12.03
C GLY A 47 8.70 5.44 -11.55
N PRO A 48 9.61 4.89 -12.37
CA PRO A 48 11.03 4.86 -12.03
C PRO A 48 11.56 6.27 -11.73
N THR A 49 12.31 6.39 -10.65
CA THR A 49 13.01 7.61 -10.27
C THR A 49 14.41 7.61 -10.88
N LEU A 50 14.89 8.75 -11.35
CA LEU A 50 16.26 8.88 -11.88
C LEU A 50 17.32 8.73 -10.79
N SER A 51 16.98 9.19 -9.57
CA SER A 51 17.85 9.05 -8.39
C SER A 51 17.94 7.60 -7.91
N GLY A 52 16.98 6.75 -8.24
CA GLY A 52 16.81 5.42 -7.63
C GLY A 52 16.33 5.48 -6.18
N GLU A 53 16.06 6.66 -5.64
CA GLU A 53 15.56 6.84 -4.28
C GLU A 53 14.04 6.65 -4.21
N ALA A 54 13.58 6.13 -3.07
CA ALA A 54 12.16 5.96 -2.82
C ALA A 54 11.44 7.31 -2.75
N PRO A 55 10.25 7.44 -3.37
CA PRO A 55 9.43 8.63 -3.21
C PRO A 55 9.01 8.86 -1.76
N ALA A 56 8.69 10.09 -1.42
CA ALA A 56 8.08 10.44 -0.15
C ALA A 56 6.58 10.72 -0.32
N ILE A 57 5.80 10.38 0.70
CA ILE A 57 4.37 10.71 0.76
C ILE A 57 4.07 11.40 2.10
N LYS A 58 3.30 12.48 2.02
CA LYS A 58 2.77 13.20 3.18
C LYS A 58 1.24 13.17 3.13
N THR A 59 0.63 12.70 4.19
CA THR A 59 -0.82 12.59 4.31
C THR A 59 -1.21 12.53 5.79
N ALA A 60 -2.50 12.74 6.08
CA ALA A 60 -3.06 12.52 7.42
C ALA A 60 -3.32 11.03 7.73
N LEU A 61 -3.30 10.17 6.70
CA LEU A 61 -3.49 8.73 6.87
C LEU A 61 -2.21 8.06 7.38
N GLN A 62 -2.37 6.91 8.02
CA GLN A 62 -1.23 6.04 8.28
C GLN A 62 -0.65 5.52 6.97
N THR A 63 0.66 5.62 6.82
CA THR A 63 1.34 5.14 5.61
C THR A 63 2.63 4.40 5.97
N PRO A 64 2.85 3.21 5.39
CA PRO A 64 4.11 2.48 5.55
C PRO A 64 5.25 3.05 4.70
N GLY A 65 4.95 3.99 3.77
CA GLY A 65 5.91 4.47 2.79
C GLY A 65 5.83 3.72 1.45
N PHE A 66 6.76 4.04 0.56
CA PHE A 66 6.87 3.37 -0.74
C PHE A 66 7.77 2.16 -0.67
N VAL A 67 7.37 1.08 -1.34
CA VAL A 67 8.18 -0.10 -1.59
C VAL A 67 8.49 -0.23 -3.08
N GLN A 68 9.58 -0.87 -3.41
CA GLN A 68 9.98 -1.06 -4.80
C GLN A 68 9.04 -2.03 -5.51
N ALA A 69 8.61 -1.67 -6.71
CA ALA A 69 7.79 -2.47 -7.60
C ALA A 69 8.53 -2.74 -8.92
N ALA A 70 8.01 -3.62 -9.77
CA ALA A 70 8.67 -4.00 -11.02
C ALA A 70 9.00 -2.81 -11.95
N ASN A 71 8.17 -1.74 -11.93
CA ASN A 71 8.32 -0.56 -12.78
C ASN A 71 8.23 0.73 -11.95
N GLY A 72 9.02 0.85 -10.89
CA GLY A 72 9.04 2.02 -10.02
C GLY A 72 8.66 1.69 -8.59
N TRP A 73 7.71 2.41 -8.01
CA TRP A 73 7.38 2.37 -6.60
C TRP A 73 5.88 2.28 -6.37
N ILE A 74 5.49 1.63 -5.27
CA ILE A 74 4.10 1.57 -4.83
C ILE A 74 4.00 1.84 -3.33
N CYS A 75 2.97 2.57 -2.93
CA CYS A 75 2.60 2.76 -1.53
C CYS A 75 1.16 2.31 -1.35
N TYR A 76 0.94 1.38 -0.42
CA TYR A 76 -0.40 0.96 0.00
C TYR A 76 -0.83 1.76 1.23
N LEU A 77 -2.00 2.35 1.16
CA LEU A 77 -2.60 3.17 2.21
C LEU A 77 -3.76 2.39 2.83
N PRO A 78 -3.58 1.77 3.99
CA PRO A 78 -4.66 1.11 4.68
C PRO A 78 -5.67 2.15 5.18
N ILE A 79 -6.94 1.93 4.92
CA ILE A 79 -8.03 2.79 5.37
C ILE A 79 -8.76 2.05 6.48
N PRO A 80 -8.61 2.46 7.75
CA PRO A 80 -9.32 1.85 8.86
C PRO A 80 -10.83 1.80 8.67
N TRP A 81 -11.50 0.83 9.30
CA TRP A 81 -12.96 0.70 9.25
C TRP A 81 -13.69 1.91 9.83
N ASN A 82 -13.04 2.64 10.74
CA ASN A 82 -13.56 3.83 11.42
C ASN A 82 -12.87 5.13 10.99
N GLU A 83 -12.16 5.12 9.85
CA GLU A 83 -11.54 6.33 9.31
C GLU A 83 -12.60 7.39 9.00
N SER A 84 -12.24 8.65 9.13
CA SER A 84 -13.12 9.76 8.77
C SER A 84 -13.44 9.75 7.28
N THR A 85 -14.71 9.91 6.93
CA THR A 85 -15.12 10.05 5.53
C THR A 85 -14.84 11.45 5.01
N GLY A 86 -14.59 11.55 3.72
CA GLY A 86 -14.30 12.82 3.05
C GLY A 86 -13.05 12.74 2.18
N ASN A 87 -12.56 13.89 1.79
CA ASN A 87 -11.38 14.00 0.94
C ASN A 87 -10.12 14.16 1.78
N VAL A 88 -9.10 13.39 1.43
CA VAL A 88 -7.77 13.45 2.03
C VAL A 88 -6.76 13.80 0.95
N THR A 89 -5.90 14.75 1.23
CA THR A 89 -4.79 15.12 0.33
C THR A 89 -3.61 14.19 0.57
N LEU A 90 -3.05 13.70 -0.53
CA LEU A 90 -1.83 12.93 -0.59
C LEU A 90 -0.80 13.77 -1.36
N THR A 91 0.21 14.28 -0.69
CA THR A 91 1.32 15.02 -1.32
C THR A 91 2.46 14.05 -1.57
N VAL A 92 2.76 13.76 -2.83
CA VAL A 92 3.80 12.82 -3.25
C VAL A 92 4.98 13.59 -3.83
N THR A 93 6.19 13.23 -3.40
CA THR A 93 7.43 13.86 -3.89
C THR A 93 8.39 12.78 -4.39
N ALA A 94 8.91 12.98 -5.61
CA ALA A 94 9.90 12.10 -6.24
C ALA A 94 10.81 12.92 -7.17
N ASP A 95 12.11 12.69 -7.12
CA ASP A 95 13.13 13.40 -7.95
C ASP A 95 12.96 14.93 -7.94
N GLY A 96 12.59 15.51 -6.79
CA GLY A 96 12.37 16.95 -6.64
C GLY A 96 11.04 17.48 -7.17
N TYR A 97 10.20 16.63 -7.78
CA TYR A 97 8.85 16.98 -8.19
C TYR A 97 7.84 16.62 -7.11
N THR A 98 6.85 17.47 -6.93
CA THR A 98 5.77 17.27 -5.96
C THR A 98 4.42 17.35 -6.66
N GLU A 99 3.50 16.46 -6.30
CA GLU A 99 2.15 16.41 -6.82
C GLU A 99 1.15 16.11 -5.69
N ASP A 100 0.05 16.88 -5.67
CA ASP A 100 -1.06 16.67 -4.75
C ASP A 100 -2.16 15.86 -5.44
N MET A 101 -2.59 14.81 -4.75
CA MET A 101 -3.67 13.94 -5.19
C MET A 101 -4.79 13.93 -4.16
N THR A 102 -6.02 13.79 -4.59
CA THR A 102 -7.18 13.74 -3.69
C THR A 102 -7.74 12.33 -3.64
N LEU A 103 -7.69 11.72 -2.45
CA LEU A 103 -8.34 10.44 -2.15
C LEU A 103 -9.69 10.72 -1.47
N SER A 104 -10.77 10.18 -2.03
CA SER A 104 -12.11 10.26 -1.44
C SER A 104 -12.40 9.01 -0.63
N ILE A 105 -12.62 9.15 0.68
CA ILE A 105 -13.00 8.06 1.58
C ILE A 105 -14.51 8.08 1.77
N ARG A 106 -15.16 6.99 1.40
CA ARG A 106 -16.61 6.82 1.52
C ARG A 106 -16.95 5.95 2.72
N ALA A 107 -18.13 6.20 3.29
CA ALA A 107 -18.64 5.34 4.35
C ALA A 107 -18.82 3.90 3.85
N ALA A 108 -18.45 2.93 4.67
CA ALA A 108 -18.82 1.54 4.51
C ALA A 108 -19.99 1.22 5.44
N SER A 109 -20.87 0.33 4.98
CA SER A 109 -21.93 -0.21 5.82
C SER A 109 -21.44 -1.51 6.43
N TYR A 110 -21.23 -1.50 7.74
CA TYR A 110 -20.87 -2.69 8.49
C TYR A 110 -22.09 -3.29 9.16
N THR A 111 -22.30 -4.57 8.96
CA THR A 111 -23.33 -5.33 9.66
C THR A 111 -22.87 -5.60 11.09
N TYR A 112 -23.80 -6.08 11.92
CA TYR A 112 -23.49 -6.55 13.24
C TYR A 112 -24.00 -7.99 13.43
N LYS A 113 -23.37 -8.73 14.33
CA LYS A 113 -23.85 -10.01 14.83
C LYS A 113 -24.21 -9.87 16.29
N ASP A 114 -25.34 -10.42 16.65
CA ASP A 114 -25.90 -10.37 18.00
C ASP A 114 -25.98 -11.79 18.57
N TYR A 115 -25.06 -12.10 19.44
CA TYR A 115 -24.98 -13.39 20.14
C TYR A 115 -25.61 -13.34 21.55
N SER A 116 -26.16 -12.21 21.96
CA SER A 116 -26.72 -12.03 23.31
C SER A 116 -27.92 -12.92 23.60
N LYS A 117 -28.56 -13.47 22.57
CA LYS A 117 -29.73 -14.36 22.68
C LYS A 117 -29.40 -15.83 22.51
N THR A 118 -28.16 -16.16 22.19
CA THR A 118 -27.72 -17.53 22.00
C THR A 118 -26.91 -17.99 23.21
N SER A 119 -27.05 -19.25 23.62
CA SER A 119 -26.17 -19.84 24.62
C SER A 119 -24.75 -20.12 24.09
N GLN A 120 -24.48 -19.73 22.85
CA GLN A 120 -23.16 -19.88 22.27
C GLN A 120 -22.25 -18.85 22.89
N MET A 121 -21.33 -19.30 23.74
CA MET A 121 -20.21 -18.48 24.14
C MET A 121 -19.42 -18.11 22.87
N ILE A 122 -19.25 -16.83 22.63
CA ILE A 122 -18.21 -16.41 21.72
C ILE A 122 -16.92 -16.95 22.33
N SER A 123 -16.21 -17.76 21.56
CA SER A 123 -14.85 -18.13 21.95
C SER A 123 -14.12 -16.82 22.21
N PRO A 124 -13.50 -16.66 23.39
CA PRO A 124 -12.81 -15.41 23.68
C PRO A 124 -11.89 -15.12 22.52
N TYR A 125 -12.03 -13.92 21.95
CA TYR A 125 -11.11 -13.43 20.94
C TYR A 125 -9.73 -13.48 21.57
N ILE A 126 -8.82 -14.22 20.95
CA ILE A 126 -7.43 -14.22 21.37
C ILE A 126 -6.90 -12.86 20.98
N GLY A 127 -6.74 -11.96 21.92
CA GLY A 127 -6.10 -10.66 21.70
C GLY A 127 -4.65 -10.86 21.23
N GLU A 128 -4.06 -9.84 20.66
CA GLU A 128 -2.65 -9.89 20.24
C GLU A 128 -1.71 -10.31 21.36
N SER A 129 -2.03 -9.96 22.61
CA SER A 129 -1.28 -10.34 23.81
C SER A 129 -1.28 -11.86 24.09
N ASP A 130 -2.29 -12.57 23.60
CA ASP A 130 -2.46 -13.99 23.85
C ASP A 130 -2.03 -14.85 22.63
N ALA A 131 -1.61 -14.19 21.55
CA ALA A 131 -1.12 -14.89 20.37
C ALA A 131 0.18 -15.66 20.70
N PRO A 132 0.33 -16.90 20.21
CA PRO A 132 1.59 -17.62 20.35
C PRO A 132 2.77 -16.78 19.84
N ALA A 133 3.92 -16.85 20.51
CA ALA A 133 5.10 -16.07 20.15
C ALA A 133 5.52 -16.24 18.68
N ALA A 134 5.28 -17.41 18.08
CA ALA A 134 5.52 -17.65 16.66
C ALA A 134 4.63 -16.79 15.74
N VAL A 135 3.36 -16.61 16.10
CA VAL A 135 2.42 -15.76 15.35
C VAL A 135 2.82 -14.30 15.50
N THR A 136 3.12 -13.87 16.73
CA THR A 136 3.61 -12.51 16.98
C THR A 136 4.87 -12.20 16.18
N LYS A 137 5.81 -13.15 16.11
CA LYS A 137 7.02 -13.02 15.31
C LYS A 137 6.71 -12.86 13.82
N VAL A 138 5.77 -13.65 13.27
CA VAL A 138 5.35 -13.53 11.85
C VAL A 138 4.70 -12.18 11.61
N LEU A 139 3.79 -11.74 12.48
CA LEU A 139 3.11 -10.45 12.34
C LEU A 139 4.06 -9.24 12.43
N SER A 140 5.16 -9.39 13.16
CA SER A 140 6.20 -8.35 13.27
C SER A 140 7.26 -8.40 12.16
N THR A 141 7.23 -9.43 11.32
CA THR A 141 8.16 -9.56 10.20
C THR A 141 7.59 -8.82 9.00
N THR A 142 8.33 -7.82 8.53
CA THR A 142 8.02 -7.08 7.31
C THR A 142 9.13 -7.29 6.29
N ASP A 143 8.77 -7.30 5.02
CA ASP A 143 9.73 -7.27 3.92
C ASP A 143 9.23 -6.23 2.91
N ASP A 144 9.84 -5.05 2.97
CA ASP A 144 9.51 -3.90 2.14
C ASP A 144 10.31 -3.88 0.82
N SER A 145 11.11 -4.94 0.56
CA SER A 145 11.98 -5.00 -0.60
C SER A 145 11.27 -5.36 -1.89
N ILE A 146 10.07 -5.93 -1.82
CA ILE A 146 9.29 -6.38 -2.98
C ILE A 146 7.80 -6.07 -2.85
N GLU A 147 7.11 -6.00 -3.98
CA GLU A 147 5.65 -5.93 -4.04
C GLU A 147 5.07 -7.35 -3.98
N TRP A 148 4.39 -7.69 -2.88
CA TRP A 148 3.82 -9.02 -2.65
C TRP A 148 2.49 -9.26 -3.35
N ALA A 149 1.73 -8.23 -3.66
CA ALA A 149 0.36 -8.32 -4.18
C ALA A 149 0.27 -7.95 -5.68
N VAL A 150 1.25 -8.31 -6.50
CA VAL A 150 1.30 -7.98 -7.94
C VAL A 150 0.07 -8.48 -8.70
N GLY A 151 -0.42 -9.66 -8.36
CA GLY A 151 -1.62 -10.28 -8.95
C GLY A 151 -2.92 -9.97 -8.20
N GLY A 152 -2.87 -9.15 -7.15
CA GLY A 152 -3.99 -8.90 -6.25
C GLY A 152 -4.08 -9.92 -5.11
N PHE A 153 -5.14 -9.82 -4.32
CA PHE A 153 -5.39 -10.71 -3.19
C PHE A 153 -6.39 -11.81 -3.58
N VAL A 154 -6.16 -13.00 -3.05
CA VAL A 154 -7.08 -14.12 -3.18
C VAL A 154 -7.82 -14.33 -1.86
N GLN A 155 -9.03 -14.89 -1.93
CA GLN A 155 -9.79 -15.26 -0.75
C GLN A 155 -9.02 -16.35 0.01
N PRO A 156 -8.78 -16.21 1.33
CA PRO A 156 -7.94 -17.14 2.09
C PRO A 156 -8.59 -18.52 2.32
N PHE A 157 -9.90 -18.62 2.09
CA PHE A 157 -10.67 -19.87 2.26
C PHE A 157 -11.34 -20.26 0.95
N LEU A 158 -11.31 -21.55 0.63
CA LEU A 158 -11.91 -22.08 -0.60
C LEU A 158 -13.43 -22.20 -0.49
N ASP A 159 -13.94 -22.41 0.73
CA ASP A 159 -15.36 -22.60 0.98
C ASP A 159 -16.04 -21.28 1.37
N SER A 160 -17.31 -21.16 1.00
CA SER A 160 -18.16 -20.08 1.48
C SER A 160 -18.58 -20.33 2.92
N PHE A 161 -18.68 -19.28 3.70
CA PHE A 161 -19.22 -19.35 5.05
C PHE A 161 -20.72 -19.08 5.05
N ASP A 162 -21.50 -19.87 5.80
CA ASP A 162 -22.93 -19.58 6.03
C ASP A 162 -23.11 -18.28 6.82
N THR A 163 -22.12 -17.97 7.64
CA THR A 163 -22.13 -16.78 8.47
C THR A 163 -20.75 -16.11 8.40
N PRO A 164 -20.50 -15.29 7.38
CA PRO A 164 -19.22 -14.62 7.25
C PRO A 164 -19.02 -13.58 8.36
N LEU A 165 -17.81 -13.54 8.91
CA LEU A 165 -17.30 -12.48 9.76
C LEU A 165 -16.33 -11.67 8.92
N ILE A 166 -16.63 -10.41 8.74
CA ILE A 166 -15.83 -9.49 7.91
C ILE A 166 -15.19 -8.41 8.76
N TYR A 167 -14.11 -7.86 8.26
CA TYR A 167 -13.43 -6.74 8.89
C TYR A 167 -14.38 -5.56 9.12
N GLY A 168 -14.34 -4.98 10.32
CA GLY A 168 -15.19 -3.85 10.73
C GLY A 168 -16.57 -4.25 11.26
N MET A 169 -16.96 -5.53 11.17
CA MET A 169 -18.22 -6.00 11.74
C MET A 169 -18.22 -5.86 13.26
N THR A 170 -19.32 -5.39 13.83
CA THR A 170 -19.51 -5.36 15.28
C THR A 170 -20.18 -6.64 15.78
N GLU A 171 -19.64 -7.21 16.84
CA GLU A 171 -20.19 -8.36 17.52
C GLU A 171 -20.69 -7.96 18.90
N TYR A 172 -21.91 -8.37 19.24
CA TYR A 172 -22.49 -8.17 20.55
C TYR A 172 -22.67 -9.53 21.23
N ALA A 173 -22.27 -9.60 22.49
CA ALA A 173 -22.42 -10.77 23.32
C ALA A 173 -22.88 -10.39 24.72
N GLY A 174 -23.04 -11.39 25.57
CA GLY A 174 -23.44 -11.23 26.94
C GLY A 174 -24.90 -10.78 27.13
N ARG A 175 -25.34 -10.76 28.40
CA ARG A 175 -26.71 -10.40 28.73
C ARG A 175 -26.97 -8.94 28.34
N ALA A 176 -28.05 -8.72 27.60
CA ALA A 176 -28.46 -7.39 27.13
C ALA A 176 -27.38 -6.66 26.31
N ARG A 177 -26.55 -7.41 25.53
CA ARG A 177 -25.45 -6.86 24.73
C ARG A 177 -24.39 -6.16 25.57
N SER A 178 -24.11 -6.67 26.77
CA SER A 178 -23.12 -6.07 27.67
C SER A 178 -21.69 -6.08 27.14
N GLU A 179 -21.41 -6.96 26.18
CA GLU A 179 -20.10 -7.11 25.57
C GLU A 179 -20.19 -6.68 24.10
N ARG A 180 -19.22 -5.88 23.68
CA ARG A 180 -19.10 -5.40 22.31
C ARG A 180 -17.66 -5.55 21.86
N SER A 181 -17.48 -6.13 20.69
CA SER A 181 -16.17 -6.22 20.03
C SER A 181 -16.27 -5.82 18.56
N THR A 182 -15.14 -5.54 17.94
CA THR A 182 -15.03 -5.30 16.51
C THR A 182 -14.19 -6.42 15.91
N ASN A 183 -14.67 -7.01 14.82
CA ASN A 183 -13.91 -8.02 14.10
C ASN A 183 -12.84 -7.35 13.23
N TYR A 184 -11.59 -7.73 13.43
CA TYR A 184 -10.43 -7.24 12.67
C TYR A 184 -9.91 -8.25 11.64
N GLY A 185 -10.64 -9.32 11.41
CA GLY A 185 -10.22 -10.37 10.49
C GLY A 185 -11.30 -10.73 9.48
N TYR A 186 -11.01 -11.77 8.73
CA TYR A 186 -11.95 -12.44 7.86
C TYR A 186 -12.10 -13.89 8.32
N GLY A 187 -13.32 -14.33 8.50
CA GLY A 187 -13.61 -15.67 8.97
C GLY A 187 -15.09 -16.00 8.84
N GLY A 188 -15.52 -17.06 9.50
CA GLY A 188 -16.92 -17.45 9.51
C GLY A 188 -17.12 -18.86 10.06
N ARG A 189 -18.36 -19.29 10.07
CA ARG A 189 -18.74 -20.66 10.40
C ARG A 189 -19.26 -21.34 9.16
N THR A 190 -18.79 -22.54 8.91
CA THR A 190 -19.43 -23.48 7.98
C THR A 190 -20.55 -24.20 8.71
N ALA A 191 -21.61 -24.57 8.00
CA ALA A 191 -22.60 -25.48 8.56
C ALA A 191 -21.87 -26.78 8.93
N THR A 192 -21.93 -27.16 10.19
CA THR A 192 -21.60 -28.50 10.60
C THR A 192 -22.78 -29.39 10.23
N ASN A 193 -22.58 -30.27 9.25
CA ASN A 193 -23.48 -31.37 9.00
C ASN A 193 -23.55 -32.31 10.20
#